data_576147768597ac5b24ba9abc9d23ee97
#
_entry.id   576147768597ac5b24ba9abc9d23ee97
#
_cell.length_a   1.000
_cell.length_b   1.000
_cell.length_c   1.000
_cell.angle_alpha   90.00
_cell.angle_beta   90.00
_cell.angle_gamma   90.00
#
_symmetry.space_group_name_H-M   'P 1'
#
loop_
_entity.id
_entity.type
_entity.pdbx_description
1 polymer ?
#
loop_
_entity_poly.entity_id
_entity_poly.type
_entity_poly.pdbx_seq_one_letter_code
_entity_poly.pdbx_strand_id
1 'polypeptide(L)'
;MKIVTIVGARPQFVKAAAVSRAVQTYNQSISGNQTTILELLVHTGQHYDRDMSDIFFEELGIPEPAYNLGIGSGSHGRQTGEMLRGIEEALLREQPDWLLAYGDTNSTLAGALAAVKLHIPVAHVEAGLRSHNRCMPEEINRVLTDHVSTLLLCPTETAVKNLKDEGIKQGVHLVGDVMYDAVLHDLPVAERRSAILRDLGLQPKGYHLATVHRAENTDDTIRLDGILAALQEISRIRPVVWPMHPRTRQVLSRLHPSLLADAIEDHSTPIPGRAGTHHGLCAINPVSYFDMLVLEKNAKLILTDSGGVQKEAYWLGVPCVTLRDETEWVETVEVGWNVLAGADRDQIVRLAETRTPPGERPALFGAGDAAKRTIEVLAA
;
A
#
# COMPACT_ATOMS: atom_id res chain seq x y z
N MET A 1 3.27 -28.74 3.33
CA MET A 1 2.67 -27.86 2.30
C MET A 1 3.72 -26.82 1.88
N LYS A 2 3.93 -26.63 0.59
CA LYS A 2 4.87 -25.63 0.03
C LYS A 2 4.08 -24.51 -0.64
N ILE A 3 4.40 -23.26 -0.30
CA ILE A 3 3.77 -22.07 -0.85
C ILE A 3 4.85 -21.24 -1.54
N VAL A 4 4.59 -20.82 -2.79
CA VAL A 4 5.37 -19.78 -3.46
C VAL A 4 4.62 -18.47 -3.37
N THR A 5 5.24 -17.48 -2.72
CA THR A 5 4.71 -16.15 -2.48
C THR A 5 5.31 -15.16 -3.47
N ILE A 6 4.48 -14.44 -4.23
CA ILE A 6 4.92 -13.45 -5.22
C ILE A 6 4.86 -12.05 -4.64
N VAL A 7 5.99 -11.35 -4.68
CA VAL A 7 6.11 -9.94 -4.27
C VAL A 7 6.92 -9.16 -5.30
N GLY A 8 6.64 -7.87 -5.45
CA GLY A 8 7.36 -7.03 -6.42
C GLY A 8 7.31 -5.54 -6.10
N ALA A 9 6.32 -5.11 -5.34
CA ALA A 9 6.09 -3.72 -4.99
C ALA A 9 5.98 -3.52 -3.48
N ARG A 10 6.33 -2.32 -3.01
CA ARG A 10 6.34 -1.95 -1.58
C ARG A 10 5.09 -2.40 -0.79
N PRO A 11 3.85 -2.16 -1.24
CA PRO A 11 2.67 -2.61 -0.49
C PRO A 11 2.59 -4.13 -0.34
N GLN A 12 3.15 -4.88 -1.30
CA GLN A 12 3.17 -6.35 -1.23
C GLN A 12 4.13 -6.85 -0.15
N PHE A 13 5.26 -6.16 0.08
CA PHE A 13 6.19 -6.52 1.15
C PHE A 13 5.54 -6.40 2.53
N VAL A 14 4.80 -5.31 2.79
CA VAL A 14 4.07 -5.12 4.04
C VAL A 14 3.06 -6.24 4.28
N LYS A 15 2.28 -6.59 3.23
CA LYS A 15 1.30 -7.68 3.29
C LYS A 15 1.97 -9.04 3.52
N ALA A 16 3.03 -9.32 2.77
CA ALA A 16 3.79 -10.58 2.90
C ALA A 16 4.41 -10.72 4.29
N ALA A 17 4.93 -9.63 4.89
CA ALA A 17 5.46 -9.65 6.24
C ALA A 17 4.45 -10.16 7.27
N ALA A 18 3.20 -9.67 7.20
CA ALA A 18 2.14 -10.12 8.10
C ALA A 18 1.84 -11.61 7.91
N VAL A 19 1.74 -12.07 6.65
CA VAL A 19 1.44 -13.47 6.34
C VAL A 19 2.63 -14.38 6.67
N SER A 20 3.87 -13.99 6.37
CA SER A 20 5.06 -14.77 6.73
C SER A 20 5.19 -14.93 8.25
N ARG A 21 4.86 -13.91 9.04
CA ARG A 21 4.77 -14.01 10.51
C ARG A 21 3.69 -15.01 10.95
N ALA A 22 2.54 -15.00 10.27
CA ALA A 22 1.47 -15.97 10.55
C ALA A 22 1.89 -17.41 10.20
N VAL A 23 2.61 -17.62 9.09
CA VAL A 23 3.22 -18.93 8.73
C VAL A 23 4.17 -19.39 9.84
N GLN A 24 5.06 -18.53 10.32
CA GLN A 24 5.99 -18.87 11.40
C GLN A 24 5.25 -19.25 12.69
N THR A 25 4.23 -18.45 13.06
CA THR A 25 3.38 -18.73 14.24
C THR A 25 2.63 -20.04 14.11
N TYR A 26 2.06 -20.30 12.94
CA TYR A 26 1.40 -21.57 12.63
C TYR A 26 2.38 -22.75 12.81
N ASN A 27 3.55 -22.68 12.18
CA ASN A 27 4.57 -23.73 12.25
C ASN A 27 5.07 -23.99 13.68
N GLN A 28 5.08 -22.98 14.55
CA GLN A 28 5.44 -23.13 15.97
C GLN A 28 4.31 -23.74 16.81
N SER A 29 3.06 -23.59 16.37
CA SER A 29 1.87 -24.04 17.10
C SER A 29 1.39 -25.44 16.72
N ILE A 30 1.84 -25.97 15.58
CA ILE A 30 1.42 -27.30 15.10
C ILE A 30 1.88 -28.41 16.03
N SER A 31 1.01 -29.43 16.20
CA SER A 31 1.28 -30.63 16.97
C SER A 31 0.65 -31.86 16.29
N GLY A 32 1.23 -33.01 16.50
CA GLY A 32 0.73 -34.26 15.93
C GLY A 32 0.95 -34.37 14.43
N ASN A 33 -0.09 -34.70 13.66
CA ASN A 33 -0.01 -34.95 12.21
C ASN A 33 -0.20 -33.72 11.33
N GLN A 34 -0.18 -32.51 11.88
CA GLN A 34 -0.29 -31.28 11.09
C GLN A 34 0.96 -31.04 10.23
N THR A 35 0.74 -30.56 9.01
CA THR A 35 1.82 -30.34 8.04
C THR A 35 2.43 -28.96 8.20
N THR A 36 3.76 -28.87 8.29
CA THR A 36 4.48 -27.58 8.26
C THR A 36 4.29 -26.88 6.92
N ILE A 37 4.30 -25.55 6.94
CA ILE A 37 4.26 -24.70 5.75
C ILE A 37 5.67 -24.22 5.44
N LEU A 38 6.16 -24.55 4.25
CA LEU A 38 7.38 -23.99 3.68
C LEU A 38 6.99 -22.84 2.74
N GLU A 39 7.29 -21.62 3.12
CA GLU A 39 7.10 -20.43 2.28
C GLU A 39 8.38 -20.09 1.54
N LEU A 40 8.29 -19.89 0.22
CA LEU A 40 9.37 -19.44 -0.66
C LEU A 40 8.96 -18.14 -1.34
N LEU A 41 9.69 -17.04 -1.11
CA LEU A 41 9.42 -15.76 -1.73
C LEU A 41 10.09 -15.66 -3.10
N VAL A 42 9.33 -15.19 -4.09
CA VAL A 42 9.80 -14.78 -5.41
C VAL A 42 9.62 -13.26 -5.53
N HIS A 43 10.73 -12.54 -5.52
CA HIS A 43 10.76 -11.09 -5.74
C HIS A 43 10.90 -10.81 -7.23
N THR A 44 9.91 -10.17 -7.84
CA THR A 44 9.91 -9.90 -9.29
C THR A 44 10.83 -8.74 -9.68
N GLY A 45 11.15 -7.82 -8.77
CA GLY A 45 11.95 -6.63 -9.03
C GLY A 45 11.17 -5.46 -9.59
N GLN A 46 9.84 -5.43 -9.48
CA GLN A 46 9.01 -4.33 -9.99
C GLN A 46 9.41 -2.96 -9.40
N HIS A 47 9.78 -2.90 -8.12
CA HIS A 47 10.42 -1.75 -7.51
C HIS A 47 11.92 -2.02 -7.40
N TYR A 48 12.69 -1.31 -8.20
CA TYR A 48 14.08 -1.61 -8.57
C TYR A 48 15.13 -1.03 -7.62
N ASP A 49 14.78 -0.15 -6.70
CA ASP A 49 15.77 0.51 -5.84
C ASP A 49 16.26 -0.46 -4.75
N ARG A 50 17.50 -0.98 -4.94
CA ARG A 50 18.12 -1.95 -4.04
C ARG A 50 18.17 -1.44 -2.60
N ASP A 51 18.53 -0.16 -2.42
CA ASP A 51 18.68 0.46 -1.10
C ASP A 51 17.31 0.61 -0.39
N MET A 52 16.22 0.76 -1.16
CA MET A 52 14.87 0.80 -0.60
C MET A 52 14.28 -0.59 -0.34
N SER A 53 14.62 -1.62 -1.12
CA SER A 53 14.09 -2.96 -0.91
C SER A 53 14.73 -3.64 0.31
N ASP A 54 16.05 -3.57 0.45
CA ASP A 54 16.79 -4.26 1.51
C ASP A 54 16.41 -3.72 2.89
N ILE A 55 16.25 -2.40 3.02
CA ILE A 55 15.74 -1.74 4.24
C ILE A 55 14.35 -2.30 4.62
N PHE A 56 13.46 -2.51 3.63
CA PHE A 56 12.14 -3.07 3.87
C PHE A 56 12.18 -4.51 4.39
N PHE A 57 13.05 -5.36 3.82
CA PHE A 57 13.18 -6.74 4.29
C PHE A 57 13.69 -6.79 5.74
N GLU A 58 14.67 -5.93 6.09
CA GLU A 58 15.19 -5.82 7.45
C GLU A 58 14.16 -5.23 8.44
N GLU A 59 13.52 -4.10 8.07
CA GLU A 59 12.53 -3.43 8.95
C GLU A 59 11.33 -4.33 9.24
N LEU A 60 10.81 -5.02 8.22
CA LEU A 60 9.59 -5.83 8.34
C LEU A 60 9.86 -7.27 8.78
N GLY A 61 11.13 -7.71 8.82
CA GLY A 61 11.51 -9.09 9.17
C GLY A 61 10.99 -10.12 8.18
N ILE A 62 10.92 -9.76 6.89
CA ILE A 62 10.48 -10.67 5.82
C ILE A 62 11.64 -11.65 5.51
N PRO A 63 11.34 -12.94 5.26
CA PRO A 63 12.36 -13.88 4.80
C PRO A 63 13.04 -13.41 3.52
N GLU A 64 14.34 -13.66 3.38
CA GLU A 64 15.06 -13.36 2.12
C GLU A 64 14.37 -14.07 0.95
N PRO A 65 14.23 -13.40 -0.21
CA PRO A 65 13.66 -14.02 -1.38
C PRO A 65 14.50 -15.20 -1.86
N ALA A 66 13.87 -16.37 -2.05
CA ALA A 66 14.50 -17.52 -2.67
C ALA A 66 14.89 -17.25 -4.14
N TYR A 67 14.12 -16.37 -4.79
CA TYR A 67 14.35 -15.92 -6.16
C TYR A 67 14.18 -14.42 -6.28
N ASN A 68 15.14 -13.74 -6.92
CA ASN A 68 15.02 -12.35 -7.33
C ASN A 68 15.15 -12.27 -8.85
N LEU A 69 14.06 -11.93 -9.53
CA LEU A 69 13.99 -11.91 -10.99
C LEU A 69 14.62 -10.64 -11.59
N GLY A 70 14.78 -9.57 -10.80
CA GLY A 70 15.44 -8.34 -11.23
C GLY A 70 14.72 -7.59 -12.36
N ILE A 71 13.40 -7.78 -12.54
CA ILE A 71 12.64 -7.18 -13.63
C ILE A 71 12.23 -5.78 -13.23
N GLY A 72 12.98 -4.80 -13.72
CA GLY A 72 12.78 -3.39 -13.43
C GLY A 72 11.60 -2.76 -14.17
N SER A 73 11.62 -1.44 -14.27
CA SER A 73 10.60 -0.65 -14.95
C SER A 73 10.57 -0.93 -16.47
N GLY A 74 9.39 -0.84 -17.04
CA GLY A 74 9.17 -1.05 -18.48
C GLY A 74 7.71 -0.79 -18.87
N SER A 75 7.36 -1.00 -20.14
CA SER A 75 5.96 -1.03 -20.55
C SER A 75 5.23 -2.21 -19.88
N HIS A 76 3.95 -2.04 -19.56
CA HIS A 76 3.17 -3.08 -18.86
C HIS A 76 3.28 -4.45 -19.54
N GLY A 77 3.14 -4.52 -20.85
CA GLY A 77 3.20 -5.79 -21.59
C GLY A 77 4.57 -6.48 -21.49
N ARG A 78 5.67 -5.72 -21.63
CA ARG A 78 7.03 -6.26 -21.46
C ARG A 78 7.26 -6.72 -20.03
N GLN A 79 6.98 -5.87 -19.06
CA GLN A 79 7.19 -6.16 -17.65
C GLN A 79 6.42 -7.40 -17.20
N THR A 80 5.09 -7.46 -17.50
CA THR A 80 4.25 -8.61 -17.16
C THR A 80 4.72 -9.89 -17.85
N GLY A 81 5.12 -9.82 -19.14
CA GLY A 81 5.63 -10.98 -19.87
C GLY A 81 6.94 -11.53 -19.33
N GLU A 82 7.90 -10.65 -18.99
CA GLU A 82 9.18 -11.07 -18.38
C GLU A 82 8.96 -11.67 -16.97
N MET A 83 8.07 -11.08 -16.16
CA MET A 83 7.67 -11.61 -14.85
C MET A 83 7.02 -12.99 -14.98
N LEU A 84 6.05 -13.12 -15.89
CA LEU A 84 5.35 -14.40 -16.12
C LEU A 84 6.35 -15.50 -16.43
N ARG A 85 7.29 -15.28 -17.35
CA ARG A 85 8.33 -16.26 -17.70
C ARG A 85 9.21 -16.62 -16.51
N GLY A 86 9.74 -15.63 -15.78
CA GLY A 86 10.62 -15.89 -14.63
C GLY A 86 9.91 -16.61 -13.49
N ILE A 87 8.63 -16.27 -13.25
CA ILE A 87 7.81 -16.96 -12.24
C ILE A 87 7.52 -18.40 -12.67
N GLU A 88 7.16 -18.62 -13.95
CA GLU A 88 6.92 -19.98 -14.49
C GLU A 88 8.15 -20.88 -14.28
N GLU A 89 9.37 -20.37 -14.58
CA GLU A 89 10.61 -21.11 -14.34
C GLU A 89 10.81 -21.48 -12.87
N ALA A 90 10.50 -20.57 -11.95
CA ALA A 90 10.56 -20.84 -10.51
C ALA A 90 9.51 -21.89 -10.08
N LEU A 91 8.28 -21.78 -10.56
CA LEU A 91 7.20 -22.72 -10.25
C LEU A 91 7.47 -24.13 -10.75
N LEU A 92 8.05 -24.27 -11.95
CA LEU A 92 8.46 -25.56 -12.51
C LEU A 92 9.54 -26.25 -11.68
N ARG A 93 10.45 -25.49 -11.07
CA ARG A 93 11.49 -26.02 -10.17
C ARG A 93 10.94 -26.41 -8.82
N GLU A 94 10.13 -25.53 -8.24
CA GLU A 94 9.67 -25.67 -6.86
C GLU A 94 8.47 -26.59 -6.70
N GLN A 95 7.62 -26.70 -7.73
CA GLN A 95 6.38 -27.50 -7.71
C GLN A 95 5.57 -27.29 -6.40
N PRO A 96 5.16 -26.04 -6.11
CA PRO A 96 4.47 -25.74 -4.87
C PRO A 96 3.03 -26.27 -4.87
N ASP A 97 2.48 -26.44 -3.68
CA ASP A 97 1.07 -26.78 -3.48
C ASP A 97 0.16 -25.56 -3.75
N TRP A 98 0.66 -24.33 -3.47
CA TRP A 98 -0.05 -23.08 -3.67
C TRP A 98 0.87 -21.98 -4.19
N LEU A 99 0.30 -21.11 -5.05
CA LEU A 99 0.86 -19.79 -5.29
C LEU A 99 0.03 -18.76 -4.50
N LEU A 100 0.72 -17.91 -3.72
CA LEU A 100 0.12 -16.80 -2.97
C LEU A 100 0.45 -15.48 -3.65
N ALA A 101 -0.56 -14.70 -4.02
CA ALA A 101 -0.44 -13.41 -4.67
C ALA A 101 -1.17 -12.33 -3.87
N TYR A 102 -0.67 -11.09 -3.92
CA TYR A 102 -1.19 -9.96 -3.15
C TYR A 102 -1.60 -8.79 -4.03
N GLY A 103 -2.80 -8.26 -3.80
CA GLY A 103 -3.27 -7.02 -4.42
C GLY A 103 -3.38 -7.11 -5.94
N ASP A 104 -2.91 -6.09 -6.65
CA ASP A 104 -3.29 -5.85 -8.05
C ASP A 104 -2.15 -5.36 -8.97
N THR A 105 -0.91 -5.64 -8.62
CA THR A 105 0.25 -5.25 -9.42
C THR A 105 0.44 -6.14 -10.64
N ASN A 106 1.33 -5.74 -11.56
CA ASN A 106 1.72 -6.62 -12.68
C ASN A 106 2.33 -7.95 -12.19
N SER A 107 3.02 -7.92 -11.04
CA SER A 107 3.57 -9.13 -10.39
C SER A 107 2.47 -10.10 -9.96
N THR A 108 1.36 -9.57 -9.42
CA THR A 108 0.19 -10.34 -9.02
C THR A 108 -0.41 -11.08 -10.21
N LEU A 109 -0.71 -10.34 -11.28
CA LEU A 109 -1.29 -10.92 -12.51
C LEU A 109 -0.35 -11.95 -13.14
N ALA A 110 0.94 -11.61 -13.26
CA ALA A 110 1.93 -12.52 -13.85
C ALA A 110 2.04 -13.83 -13.06
N GLY A 111 2.07 -13.74 -11.72
CA GLY A 111 2.10 -14.90 -10.83
C GLY A 111 0.88 -15.79 -10.99
N ALA A 112 -0.31 -15.20 -10.92
CA ALA A 112 -1.57 -15.93 -11.07
C ALA A 112 -1.67 -16.63 -12.43
N LEU A 113 -1.32 -15.94 -13.53
CA LEU A 113 -1.37 -16.51 -14.88
C LEU A 113 -0.32 -17.63 -15.08
N ALA A 114 0.88 -17.49 -14.53
CA ALA A 114 1.90 -18.55 -14.60
C ALA A 114 1.42 -19.81 -13.85
N ALA A 115 0.91 -19.65 -12.62
CA ALA A 115 0.49 -20.76 -11.78
C ALA A 115 -0.69 -21.54 -12.38
N VAL A 116 -1.75 -20.83 -12.80
CA VAL A 116 -2.98 -21.48 -13.29
C VAL A 116 -2.73 -22.31 -14.55
N LYS A 117 -1.80 -21.87 -15.42
CA LYS A 117 -1.41 -22.65 -16.62
C LYS A 117 -0.59 -23.90 -16.30
N LEU A 118 0.05 -23.95 -15.14
CA LEU A 118 0.72 -25.11 -14.60
C LEU A 118 -0.15 -25.97 -13.68
N HIS A 119 -1.44 -25.64 -13.60
CA HIS A 119 -2.44 -26.29 -12.69
C HIS A 119 -2.07 -26.17 -11.20
N ILE A 120 -1.30 -25.15 -10.83
CA ILE A 120 -1.00 -24.81 -9.44
C ILE A 120 -2.12 -23.89 -8.94
N PRO A 121 -2.82 -24.23 -7.86
CA PRO A 121 -3.89 -23.39 -7.33
C PRO A 121 -3.36 -22.05 -6.81
N VAL A 122 -4.13 -20.99 -7.03
CA VAL A 122 -3.79 -19.62 -6.67
C VAL A 122 -4.65 -19.16 -5.51
N ALA A 123 -4.02 -18.61 -4.48
CA ALA A 123 -4.67 -17.86 -3.40
C ALA A 123 -4.38 -16.37 -3.59
N HIS A 124 -5.44 -15.58 -3.76
CA HIS A 124 -5.35 -14.13 -3.94
C HIS A 124 -5.73 -13.40 -2.64
N VAL A 125 -4.76 -12.76 -2.01
CA VAL A 125 -4.94 -11.90 -0.84
C VAL A 125 -5.30 -10.50 -1.28
N GLU A 126 -6.32 -9.89 -0.68
CA GLU A 126 -6.94 -8.62 -1.08
C GLU A 126 -7.78 -8.78 -2.36
N ALA A 127 -8.49 -9.90 -2.47
CA ALA A 127 -9.38 -10.21 -3.59
C ALA A 127 -10.70 -9.44 -3.52
N GLY A 128 -11.35 -9.25 -4.66
CA GLY A 128 -12.71 -8.70 -4.75
C GLY A 128 -12.81 -7.18 -4.74
N LEU A 129 -11.71 -6.45 -4.67
CA LEU A 129 -11.73 -4.98 -4.77
C LEU A 129 -12.10 -4.53 -6.18
N ARG A 130 -12.89 -3.45 -6.28
CA ARG A 130 -13.27 -2.83 -7.57
C ARG A 130 -13.27 -1.31 -7.45
N SER A 131 -12.57 -0.65 -8.37
CA SER A 131 -12.70 0.79 -8.62
C SER A 131 -13.67 1.08 -9.76
N HIS A 132 -14.02 0.04 -10.56
CA HIS A 132 -14.81 0.11 -11.79
C HIS A 132 -14.18 1.00 -12.89
N ASN A 133 -12.97 1.51 -12.68
CA ASN A 133 -12.22 2.30 -13.65
C ASN A 133 -11.29 1.40 -14.49
N ARG A 134 -11.77 0.92 -15.63
CA ARG A 134 -10.98 0.05 -16.52
C ARG A 134 -9.82 0.74 -17.24
N CYS A 135 -9.66 2.05 -17.09
CA CYS A 135 -8.46 2.74 -17.54
C CYS A 135 -7.28 2.54 -16.59
N MET A 136 -7.53 2.07 -15.37
CA MET A 136 -6.49 1.72 -14.41
C MET A 136 -5.93 0.33 -14.71
N PRO A 137 -4.60 0.18 -14.90
CA PRO A 137 -3.98 -1.14 -15.04
C PRO A 137 -4.24 -2.07 -13.86
N GLU A 138 -4.30 -1.54 -12.66
CA GLU A 138 -4.58 -2.27 -11.43
C GLU A 138 -5.98 -2.88 -11.42
N GLU A 139 -6.98 -2.19 -11.97
CA GLU A 139 -8.34 -2.75 -12.09
C GLU A 139 -8.37 -3.96 -13.00
N ILE A 140 -7.66 -3.89 -14.12
CA ILE A 140 -7.54 -5.02 -15.04
C ILE A 140 -6.84 -6.18 -14.35
N ASN A 141 -5.74 -5.91 -13.65
CA ASN A 141 -4.96 -6.93 -12.96
C ASN A 141 -5.79 -7.67 -11.90
N ARG A 142 -6.53 -6.92 -11.05
CA ARG A 142 -7.31 -7.55 -9.95
C ARG A 142 -8.47 -8.38 -10.45
N VAL A 143 -9.20 -7.88 -11.47
CA VAL A 143 -10.31 -8.62 -12.07
C VAL A 143 -9.81 -9.93 -12.66
N LEU A 144 -8.74 -9.89 -13.47
CA LEU A 144 -8.20 -11.11 -14.09
C LEU A 144 -7.64 -12.08 -13.03
N THR A 145 -6.95 -11.58 -12.01
CA THR A 145 -6.42 -12.40 -10.92
C THR A 145 -7.54 -13.09 -10.16
N ASP A 146 -8.60 -12.37 -9.80
CA ASP A 146 -9.77 -12.95 -9.11
C ASP A 146 -10.39 -14.09 -9.91
N HIS A 147 -10.57 -13.89 -11.23
CA HIS A 147 -11.22 -14.88 -12.10
C HIS A 147 -10.42 -16.16 -12.32
N VAL A 148 -9.11 -16.14 -12.08
CA VAL A 148 -8.27 -17.35 -12.22
C VAL A 148 -7.87 -17.96 -10.88
N SER A 149 -8.18 -17.30 -9.76
CA SER A 149 -7.80 -17.77 -8.43
C SER A 149 -8.75 -18.84 -7.89
N THR A 150 -8.18 -19.77 -7.13
CA THR A 150 -8.92 -20.84 -6.43
C THR A 150 -9.44 -20.36 -5.08
N LEU A 151 -8.63 -19.59 -4.34
CA LEU A 151 -9.02 -18.95 -3.08
C LEU A 151 -8.97 -17.44 -3.24
N LEU A 152 -10.02 -16.78 -2.78
CA LEU A 152 -10.23 -15.34 -2.84
C LEU A 152 -10.39 -14.82 -1.41
N LEU A 153 -9.31 -14.27 -0.88
CA LEU A 153 -9.20 -13.85 0.52
C LEU A 153 -9.55 -12.36 0.60
N CYS A 154 -10.81 -12.08 0.88
CA CYS A 154 -11.42 -10.75 0.81
C CYS A 154 -11.16 -9.94 2.07
N PRO A 155 -10.79 -8.64 1.93
CA PRO A 155 -10.57 -7.75 3.08
C PRO A 155 -11.87 -7.23 3.71
N THR A 156 -12.96 -7.10 2.93
CA THR A 156 -14.22 -6.48 3.35
C THR A 156 -15.44 -7.21 2.80
N GLU A 157 -16.60 -6.94 3.37
CA GLU A 157 -17.91 -7.43 2.87
C GLU A 157 -18.21 -6.89 1.46
N THR A 158 -17.78 -5.66 1.15
CA THR A 158 -17.92 -5.10 -0.20
C THR A 158 -17.15 -5.92 -1.22
N ALA A 159 -15.94 -6.36 -0.89
CA ALA A 159 -15.15 -7.23 -1.75
C ALA A 159 -15.85 -8.57 -2.02
N VAL A 160 -16.42 -9.19 -0.99
CA VAL A 160 -17.24 -10.40 -1.13
C VAL A 160 -18.45 -10.16 -2.03
N LYS A 161 -19.12 -9.03 -1.84
CA LYS A 161 -20.28 -8.65 -2.67
C LYS A 161 -19.90 -8.46 -4.13
N ASN A 162 -18.80 -7.78 -4.44
CA ASN A 162 -18.32 -7.57 -5.80
C ASN A 162 -18.08 -8.89 -6.52
N LEU A 163 -17.41 -9.85 -5.89
CA LEU A 163 -17.19 -11.18 -6.46
C LEU A 163 -18.51 -11.93 -6.71
N LYS A 164 -19.44 -11.84 -5.76
CA LYS A 164 -20.76 -12.44 -5.92
C LYS A 164 -21.54 -11.85 -7.09
N ASP A 165 -21.49 -10.53 -7.27
CA ASP A 165 -22.15 -9.82 -8.37
C ASP A 165 -21.54 -10.20 -9.73
N GLU A 166 -20.25 -10.56 -9.77
CA GLU A 166 -19.57 -11.13 -10.94
C GLU A 166 -19.78 -12.64 -11.13
N GLY A 167 -20.57 -13.28 -10.25
CA GLY A 167 -20.90 -14.71 -10.33
C GLY A 167 -19.88 -15.64 -9.65
N ILE A 168 -18.82 -15.10 -9.04
CA ILE A 168 -17.80 -15.86 -8.31
C ILE A 168 -18.32 -16.15 -6.89
N LYS A 169 -18.55 -17.43 -6.58
CA LYS A 169 -19.15 -17.85 -5.29
C LYS A 169 -18.31 -18.87 -4.55
N GLN A 170 -17.42 -19.57 -5.25
CA GLN A 170 -16.59 -20.61 -4.64
C GLN A 170 -15.23 -20.05 -4.25
N GLY A 171 -14.66 -20.55 -3.17
CA GLY A 171 -13.35 -20.14 -2.69
C GLY A 171 -13.29 -18.72 -2.11
N VAL A 172 -14.44 -18.06 -1.90
CA VAL A 172 -14.52 -16.69 -1.36
C VAL A 172 -14.55 -16.73 0.15
N HIS A 173 -13.56 -16.10 0.79
CA HIS A 173 -13.41 -16.05 2.24
C HIS A 173 -13.24 -14.61 2.71
N LEU A 174 -14.08 -14.14 3.63
CA LEU A 174 -13.89 -12.88 4.33
C LEU A 174 -12.87 -13.08 5.45
N VAL A 175 -11.64 -12.68 5.21
CA VAL A 175 -10.54 -12.84 6.19
C VAL A 175 -10.17 -11.54 6.91
N GLY A 176 -10.51 -10.39 6.34
CA GLY A 176 -10.03 -9.08 6.78
C GLY A 176 -8.80 -8.63 5.98
N ASP A 177 -8.23 -7.49 6.36
CA ASP A 177 -7.10 -6.89 5.64
C ASP A 177 -5.77 -7.18 6.33
N VAL A 178 -4.88 -7.90 5.66
CA VAL A 178 -3.54 -8.24 6.18
C VAL A 178 -2.63 -7.02 6.38
N MET A 179 -2.90 -5.89 5.70
CA MET A 179 -2.19 -4.64 6.01
C MET A 179 -2.62 -4.07 7.36
N TYR A 180 -3.88 -4.30 7.78
CA TYR A 180 -4.30 -3.91 9.13
C TYR A 180 -3.52 -4.67 10.20
N ASP A 181 -3.32 -5.97 10.01
CA ASP A 181 -2.48 -6.78 10.88
C ASP A 181 -1.04 -6.23 10.94
N ALA A 182 -0.48 -5.84 9.76
CA ALA A 182 0.84 -5.23 9.69
C ALA A 182 0.90 -3.91 10.48
N VAL A 183 -0.05 -3.00 10.27
CA VAL A 183 -0.11 -1.72 10.99
C VAL A 183 -0.20 -1.93 12.49
N LEU A 184 -1.06 -2.84 12.97
CA LEU A 184 -1.20 -3.14 14.39
C LEU A 184 0.10 -3.68 15.03
N HIS A 185 0.84 -4.51 14.29
CA HIS A 185 2.11 -5.06 14.73
C HIS A 185 3.24 -4.01 14.70
N ASP A 186 3.32 -3.26 13.59
CA ASP A 186 4.50 -2.45 13.27
C ASP A 186 4.44 -1.05 13.91
N LEU A 187 3.23 -0.50 14.14
CA LEU A 187 3.08 0.83 14.74
C LEU A 187 3.78 1.00 16.11
N PRO A 188 3.65 0.08 17.08
CA PRO A 188 4.37 0.19 18.34
C PRO A 188 5.91 0.12 18.18
N VAL A 189 6.39 -0.56 17.14
CA VAL A 189 7.83 -0.61 16.80
C VAL A 189 8.26 0.71 16.18
N ALA A 190 7.47 1.22 15.23
CA ALA A 190 7.70 2.50 14.58
C ALA A 190 7.76 3.65 15.57
N GLU A 191 6.81 3.74 16.51
CA GLU A 191 6.78 4.77 17.56
C GLU A 191 8.01 4.75 18.47
N ARG A 192 8.65 3.59 18.65
CA ARG A 192 9.88 3.47 19.44
C ARG A 192 11.16 3.79 18.66
N ARG A 193 11.18 3.48 17.35
CA ARG A 193 12.38 3.56 16.50
C ARG A 193 12.49 4.87 15.75
N SER A 194 11.36 5.39 15.27
CA SER A 194 11.35 6.60 14.44
C SER A 194 11.65 7.86 15.25
N ALA A 195 12.49 8.69 14.70
CA ALA A 195 12.79 10.02 15.21
C ALA A 195 12.20 11.13 14.32
N ILE A 196 11.43 10.78 13.30
CA ILE A 196 11.02 11.67 12.21
C ILE A 196 10.31 12.96 12.68
N LEU A 197 9.44 12.87 13.69
CA LEU A 197 8.76 14.06 14.22
C LEU A 197 9.75 15.04 14.85
N ARG A 198 10.71 14.52 15.62
CA ARG A 198 11.77 15.33 16.23
C ARG A 198 12.68 15.94 15.17
N ASP A 199 13.09 15.14 14.20
CA ASP A 199 14.06 15.53 13.18
C ASP A 199 13.45 16.57 12.22
N LEU A 200 12.13 16.51 12.00
CA LEU A 200 11.37 17.52 11.26
C LEU A 200 10.80 18.64 12.17
N GLY A 201 11.03 18.64 13.48
CA GLY A 201 10.48 19.64 14.39
C GLY A 201 8.95 19.68 14.46
N LEU A 202 8.29 18.56 14.17
CA LEU A 202 6.84 18.46 14.10
C LEU A 202 6.21 18.15 15.47
N GLN A 203 5.03 18.75 15.70
CA GLN A 203 4.22 18.41 16.87
C GLN A 203 3.07 17.48 16.46
N PRO A 204 2.69 16.48 17.27
CA PRO A 204 1.51 15.66 17.01
C PRO A 204 0.27 16.51 16.76
N LYS A 205 -0.47 16.19 15.68
CA LYS A 205 -1.65 16.92 15.20
C LYS A 205 -1.38 18.39 14.80
N GLY A 206 -0.10 18.77 14.71
CA GLY A 206 0.35 20.10 14.32
C GLY A 206 0.49 20.33 12.80
N TYR A 207 0.38 19.30 11.99
CA TYR A 207 0.60 19.34 10.53
C TYR A 207 -0.43 18.49 9.77
N HIS A 208 -0.50 18.71 8.46
CA HIS A 208 -1.15 17.81 7.50
C HIS A 208 -0.08 16.99 6.78
N LEU A 209 -0.43 15.76 6.42
CA LEU A 209 0.42 14.90 5.61
C LEU A 209 -0.14 14.82 4.18
N ALA A 210 0.72 14.99 3.18
CA ALA A 210 0.31 14.83 1.77
C ALA A 210 1.10 13.70 1.10
N THR A 211 0.42 12.91 0.25
CA THR A 211 1.07 11.97 -0.68
C THR A 211 0.40 12.04 -2.04
N VAL A 212 1.17 12.30 -3.09
CA VAL A 212 0.69 12.43 -4.47
C VAL A 212 1.67 11.72 -5.40
N HIS A 213 1.21 10.68 -6.09
CA HIS A 213 2.09 9.87 -6.96
C HIS A 213 1.36 9.09 -8.07
N ARG A 214 0.02 9.08 -8.08
CA ARG A 214 -0.75 8.40 -9.11
C ARG A 214 -0.56 9.07 -10.48
N ALA A 215 -0.45 8.23 -11.51
CA ALA A 215 -0.31 8.68 -12.90
C ALA A 215 -1.41 9.66 -13.31
N GLU A 216 -2.64 9.38 -12.90
CA GLU A 216 -3.82 10.21 -13.12
C GLU A 216 -3.60 11.68 -12.69
N ASN A 217 -2.92 11.91 -11.56
CA ASN A 217 -2.62 13.25 -11.06
C ASN A 217 -1.30 13.80 -11.59
N THR A 218 -0.27 12.95 -11.74
CA THR A 218 1.07 13.42 -12.12
C THR A 218 1.26 13.62 -13.61
N ASP A 219 0.50 12.92 -14.47
CA ASP A 219 0.59 13.03 -15.92
C ASP A 219 -0.38 14.09 -16.50
N ASP A 220 -1.38 14.50 -15.72
CA ASP A 220 -2.27 15.61 -16.03
C ASP A 220 -1.79 16.89 -15.29
N THR A 221 -1.27 17.86 -16.07
CA THR A 221 -0.74 19.10 -15.51
C THR A 221 -1.80 19.96 -14.83
N ILE A 222 -3.04 19.94 -15.31
CA ILE A 222 -4.14 20.73 -14.71
C ILE A 222 -4.48 20.15 -13.34
N ARG A 223 -4.57 18.84 -13.23
CA ARG A 223 -4.84 18.15 -11.94
C ARG A 223 -3.69 18.40 -10.95
N LEU A 224 -2.45 18.24 -11.40
CA LEU A 224 -1.28 18.45 -10.54
C LEU A 224 -1.20 19.90 -10.05
N ASP A 225 -1.42 20.89 -10.93
CA ASP A 225 -1.44 22.31 -10.58
C ASP A 225 -2.54 22.65 -9.57
N GLY A 226 -3.73 22.09 -9.74
CA GLY A 226 -4.84 22.25 -8.79
C GLY A 226 -4.49 21.72 -7.40
N ILE A 227 -3.92 20.51 -7.33
CA ILE A 227 -3.46 19.90 -6.07
C ILE A 227 -2.34 20.75 -5.44
N LEU A 228 -1.33 21.17 -6.22
CA LEU A 228 -0.22 22.00 -5.72
C LEU A 228 -0.72 23.31 -5.14
N ALA A 229 -1.60 24.02 -5.85
CA ALA A 229 -2.17 25.28 -5.40
C ALA A 229 -2.94 25.09 -4.08
N ALA A 230 -3.68 23.98 -3.95
CA ALA A 230 -4.37 23.64 -2.71
C ALA A 230 -3.38 23.39 -1.55
N LEU A 231 -2.35 22.57 -1.77
CA LEU A 231 -1.34 22.27 -0.73
C LEU A 231 -0.60 23.53 -0.29
N GLN A 232 -0.26 24.42 -1.22
CA GLN A 232 0.38 25.70 -0.90
C GLN A 232 -0.53 26.61 -0.07
N GLU A 233 -1.83 26.66 -0.39
CA GLU A 233 -2.79 27.48 0.36
C GLU A 233 -3.01 26.94 1.77
N ILE A 234 -3.26 25.64 1.90
CA ILE A 234 -3.43 24.94 3.19
C ILE A 234 -2.16 25.15 4.06
N SER A 235 -0.99 25.10 3.45
CA SER A 235 0.29 25.22 4.16
C SER A 235 0.53 26.59 4.81
N ARG A 236 -0.20 27.65 4.39
CA ARG A 236 -0.15 28.97 5.03
C ARG A 236 -0.81 28.99 6.40
N ILE A 237 -1.77 28.08 6.62
CA ILE A 237 -2.52 27.98 7.89
C ILE A 237 -1.88 26.92 8.78
N ARG A 238 -1.48 25.78 8.20
CA ARG A 238 -0.89 24.65 8.91
C ARG A 238 0.14 23.97 8.02
N PRO A 239 1.33 23.65 8.54
CA PRO A 239 2.37 22.97 7.76
C PRO A 239 1.82 21.74 7.04
N VAL A 240 2.24 21.54 5.79
CA VAL A 240 1.95 20.34 5.01
C VAL A 240 3.27 19.61 4.77
N VAL A 241 3.43 18.45 5.37
CA VAL A 241 4.59 17.56 5.14
C VAL A 241 4.27 16.66 3.95
N TRP A 242 5.18 16.64 2.98
CA TRP A 242 4.99 15.88 1.75
C TRP A 242 6.20 15.00 1.44
N PRO A 243 6.24 13.74 1.92
CA PRO A 243 7.21 12.75 1.45
C PRO A 243 7.02 12.54 -0.06
N MET A 244 7.95 13.05 -0.85
CA MET A 244 7.76 13.19 -2.29
C MET A 244 8.22 11.94 -3.03
N HIS A 245 7.28 11.25 -3.68
CA HIS A 245 7.60 10.11 -4.52
C HIS A 245 8.52 10.50 -5.68
N PRO A 246 9.49 9.64 -6.10
CA PRO A 246 10.43 9.94 -7.19
C PRO A 246 9.75 10.36 -8.50
N ARG A 247 8.64 9.72 -8.88
CA ARG A 247 7.83 10.09 -10.05
C ARG A 247 7.37 11.55 -9.97
N THR A 248 6.76 11.92 -8.85
CA THR A 248 6.23 13.27 -8.64
C THR A 248 7.36 14.30 -8.67
N ARG A 249 8.48 14.00 -8.02
CA ARG A 249 9.67 14.84 -8.05
C ARG A 249 10.16 15.06 -9.48
N GLN A 250 10.24 14.02 -10.30
CA GLN A 250 10.66 14.10 -11.69
C GLN A 250 9.73 14.98 -12.53
N VAL A 251 8.42 14.90 -12.32
CA VAL A 251 7.45 15.73 -13.02
C VAL A 251 7.59 17.19 -12.58
N LEU A 252 7.61 17.43 -11.26
CA LEU A 252 7.72 18.78 -10.71
C LEU A 252 9.05 19.48 -11.05
N SER A 253 10.16 18.75 -11.15
CA SER A 253 11.44 19.32 -11.59
C SER A 253 11.39 19.90 -12.99
N ARG A 254 10.48 19.43 -13.82
CA ARG A 254 10.28 19.93 -15.20
C ARG A 254 9.26 21.07 -15.25
N LEU A 255 8.17 20.97 -14.49
CA LEU A 255 7.05 21.90 -14.55
C LEU A 255 7.21 23.07 -13.56
N HIS A 256 7.73 22.82 -12.36
CA HIS A 256 7.82 23.78 -11.26
C HIS A 256 9.20 23.74 -10.57
N PRO A 257 10.31 24.02 -11.28
CA PRO A 257 11.67 23.93 -10.72
C PRO A 257 11.90 24.86 -9.51
N SER A 258 11.30 26.03 -9.49
CA SER A 258 11.39 26.97 -8.37
C SER A 258 10.74 26.45 -7.09
N LEU A 259 9.61 25.75 -7.20
CA LEU A 259 8.92 25.17 -6.05
C LEU A 259 9.78 24.10 -5.35
N LEU A 260 10.52 23.32 -6.13
CA LEU A 260 11.43 22.32 -5.57
C LEU A 260 12.64 22.96 -4.89
N ALA A 261 13.16 24.08 -5.40
CA ALA A 261 14.27 24.79 -4.79
C ALA A 261 13.90 25.36 -3.41
N ASP A 262 12.65 25.82 -3.27
CA ASP A 262 12.16 26.42 -2.01
C ASP A 262 11.61 25.40 -1.00
N ALA A 263 11.13 24.25 -1.50
CA ALA A 263 10.39 23.26 -0.70
C ALA A 263 11.25 22.08 -0.21
N ILE A 264 12.39 21.80 -0.86
CA ILE A 264 13.29 20.72 -0.47
C ILE A 264 14.33 21.25 0.51
N GLU A 265 14.05 21.18 1.80
CA GLU A 265 15.12 21.22 2.79
C GLU A 265 15.84 19.87 2.78
N ASP A 266 17.17 19.89 2.59
CA ASP A 266 18.01 18.70 2.78
C ASP A 266 18.12 18.42 4.28
N HIS A 267 17.26 17.53 4.77
CA HIS A 267 17.20 17.12 6.18
C HIS A 267 18.31 16.15 6.58
N SER A 268 19.35 15.96 5.75
CA SER A 268 20.53 15.17 6.10
C SER A 268 21.37 15.81 7.22
N THR A 269 21.15 17.10 7.54
CA THR A 269 21.78 17.77 8.68
C THR A 269 20.71 18.40 9.59
N PRO A 270 20.64 18.00 10.88
CA PRO A 270 19.84 18.70 11.87
C PRO A 270 20.32 20.15 11.96
N ILE A 271 19.48 21.14 11.69
CA ILE A 271 19.82 22.55 11.89
C ILE A 271 19.66 22.86 13.38
N PRO A 272 20.78 23.01 14.15
CA PRO A 272 20.70 23.35 15.57
C PRO A 272 20.06 24.75 15.72
N GLY A 273 18.93 24.81 16.41
CA GLY A 273 18.28 26.08 16.77
C GLY A 273 16.96 26.40 16.08
N ARG A 274 16.46 25.63 15.13
CA ARG A 274 15.09 25.73 14.62
C ARG A 274 14.10 24.85 15.42
N ALA A 275 13.95 25.11 16.67
CA ALA A 275 12.85 24.59 17.44
C ALA A 275 11.59 25.41 17.13
N GLY A 276 10.64 24.79 16.40
CA GLY A 276 9.27 25.28 16.26
C GLY A 276 9.03 26.28 15.13
N THR A 277 8.14 25.91 14.26
CA THR A 277 7.43 26.60 13.19
C THR A 277 7.99 26.38 11.78
N HIS A 278 7.86 25.15 11.26
CA HIS A 278 7.75 25.00 9.81
C HIS A 278 6.42 25.63 9.40
N HIS A 279 6.45 26.81 8.83
CA HIS A 279 5.33 27.39 8.12
C HIS A 279 5.55 27.11 6.64
N GLY A 280 4.57 26.48 5.98
CA GLY A 280 4.61 26.25 4.56
C GLY A 280 4.53 24.79 4.12
N LEU A 281 4.69 24.56 2.83
CA LEU A 281 4.76 23.25 2.21
C LEU A 281 6.19 22.69 2.35
N CYS A 282 6.33 21.64 3.15
CA CYS A 282 7.59 20.96 3.43
C CYS A 282 7.67 19.68 2.59
N ALA A 283 8.35 19.74 1.44
CA ALA A 283 8.62 18.57 0.63
C ALA A 283 9.91 17.89 1.12
N ILE A 284 9.80 16.62 1.51
CA ILE A 284 10.91 15.81 2.01
C ILE A 284 11.22 14.64 1.08
N ASN A 285 12.38 14.03 1.25
CA ASN A 285 12.71 12.78 0.58
C ASN A 285 11.72 11.67 0.97
N PRO A 286 11.57 10.61 0.16
CA PRO A 286 10.86 9.42 0.58
C PRO A 286 11.39 8.92 1.93
N VAL A 287 10.48 8.53 2.80
CA VAL A 287 10.80 8.06 4.15
C VAL A 287 10.63 6.54 4.25
N SER A 288 11.19 5.94 5.32
CA SER A 288 11.00 4.54 5.64
C SER A 288 9.52 4.23 5.93
N TYR A 289 9.16 2.95 5.99
CA TYR A 289 7.80 2.54 6.34
C TYR A 289 7.44 2.94 7.77
N PHE A 290 8.37 2.79 8.70
CA PHE A 290 8.13 3.17 10.09
C PHE A 290 7.97 4.68 10.26
N ASP A 291 8.79 5.46 9.58
CA ASP A 291 8.64 6.93 9.59
C ASP A 291 7.31 7.36 8.98
N MET A 292 6.87 6.69 7.92
CA MET A 292 5.59 6.97 7.30
C MET A 292 4.42 6.70 8.25
N LEU A 293 4.40 5.55 8.94
CA LEU A 293 3.38 5.23 9.95
C LEU A 293 3.32 6.26 11.07
N VAL A 294 4.50 6.74 11.54
CA VAL A 294 4.57 7.77 12.57
C VAL A 294 4.05 9.11 12.06
N LEU A 295 4.39 9.49 10.81
CA LEU A 295 3.85 10.71 10.19
C LEU A 295 2.34 10.62 10.00
N GLU A 296 1.81 9.50 9.52
CA GLU A 296 0.37 9.28 9.36
C GLU A 296 -0.37 9.36 10.68
N LYS A 297 0.08 8.61 11.70
CA LYS A 297 -0.53 8.57 13.04
C LYS A 297 -0.66 9.96 13.67
N ASN A 298 0.35 10.78 13.49
CA ASN A 298 0.47 12.08 14.13
C ASN A 298 -0.01 13.26 13.26
N ALA A 299 -0.40 13.02 12.01
CA ALA A 299 -1.03 14.03 11.18
C ALA A 299 -2.41 14.44 11.72
N LYS A 300 -2.79 15.70 11.53
CA LYS A 300 -4.16 16.17 11.80
C LYS A 300 -5.13 15.69 10.74
N LEU A 301 -4.67 15.67 9.49
CA LEU A 301 -5.40 15.25 8.30
C LEU A 301 -4.40 14.67 7.30
N ILE A 302 -4.84 13.70 6.52
CA ILE A 302 -4.07 13.14 5.41
C ILE A 302 -4.75 13.50 4.09
N LEU A 303 -3.96 14.02 3.14
CA LEU A 303 -4.34 14.34 1.77
C LEU A 303 -3.62 13.36 0.85
N THR A 304 -4.33 12.45 0.18
CA THR A 304 -3.65 11.35 -0.53
C THR A 304 -4.36 10.87 -1.79
N ASP A 305 -3.59 10.44 -2.79
CA ASP A 305 -4.08 9.65 -3.91
C ASP A 305 -3.74 8.14 -3.79
N SER A 306 -3.08 7.75 -2.70
CA SER A 306 -2.70 6.36 -2.42
C SER A 306 -3.83 5.56 -1.79
N GLY A 307 -4.20 4.41 -2.38
CA GLY A 307 -5.17 3.48 -1.79
C GLY A 307 -4.70 2.90 -0.45
N GLY A 308 -3.40 2.61 -0.28
CA GLY A 308 -2.85 2.12 0.99
C GLY A 308 -2.99 3.15 2.10
N VAL A 309 -2.56 4.38 1.86
CA VAL A 309 -2.60 5.48 2.83
C VAL A 309 -4.04 5.83 3.25
N GLN A 310 -5.04 5.67 2.37
CA GLN A 310 -6.46 5.82 2.75
C GLN A 310 -6.88 4.86 3.86
N LYS A 311 -6.47 3.59 3.76
CA LYS A 311 -6.73 2.58 4.79
C LYS A 311 -5.93 2.84 6.06
N GLU A 312 -4.63 3.12 5.91
CA GLU A 312 -3.74 3.45 7.03
C GLU A 312 -4.29 4.65 7.83
N ALA A 313 -4.72 5.72 7.14
CA ALA A 313 -5.40 6.85 7.78
C ALA A 313 -6.61 6.41 8.61
N TYR A 314 -7.46 5.54 8.02
CA TYR A 314 -8.62 5.00 8.72
C TYR A 314 -8.20 4.22 9.97
N TRP A 315 -7.26 3.28 9.87
CA TRP A 315 -6.81 2.46 10.99
C TRP A 315 -6.13 3.25 12.10
N LEU A 316 -5.41 4.31 11.72
CA LEU A 316 -4.75 5.21 12.65
C LEU A 316 -5.67 6.28 13.25
N GLY A 317 -6.94 6.33 12.84
CA GLY A 317 -7.92 7.31 13.32
C GLY A 317 -7.60 8.73 12.89
N VAL A 318 -7.11 8.91 11.67
CA VAL A 318 -6.80 10.20 11.07
C VAL A 318 -7.75 10.45 9.89
N PRO A 319 -8.48 11.57 9.84
CA PRO A 319 -9.34 11.90 8.71
C PRO A 319 -8.54 11.95 7.41
N CYS A 320 -9.17 11.49 6.32
CA CYS A 320 -8.56 11.44 5.00
C CYS A 320 -9.36 12.28 3.99
N VAL A 321 -8.63 12.97 3.11
CA VAL A 321 -9.14 13.58 1.89
C VAL A 321 -8.44 12.90 0.72
N THR A 322 -9.20 12.20 -0.09
CA THR A 322 -8.68 11.46 -1.25
C THR A 322 -8.66 12.37 -2.48
N LEU A 323 -7.46 12.54 -3.03
CA LEU A 323 -7.17 13.37 -4.20
C LEU A 323 -7.45 12.59 -5.51
N ARG A 324 -8.59 11.90 -5.55
CA ARG A 324 -9.08 11.10 -6.68
C ARG A 324 -10.60 11.28 -6.81
N ASP A 325 -11.13 10.96 -7.97
CA ASP A 325 -12.57 11.05 -8.26
C ASP A 325 -13.30 9.78 -7.80
N GLU A 326 -12.59 8.65 -7.67
CA GLU A 326 -13.10 7.37 -7.17
C GLU A 326 -12.12 6.70 -6.18
N THR A 327 -12.59 5.68 -5.50
CA THR A 327 -11.77 4.82 -4.64
C THR A 327 -12.30 3.40 -4.61
N GLU A 328 -11.40 2.44 -4.46
CA GLU A 328 -11.71 1.04 -4.15
C GLU A 328 -12.13 0.82 -2.68
N TRP A 329 -11.91 1.82 -1.82
CA TRP A 329 -12.19 1.78 -0.36
C TRP A 329 -13.45 2.57 -0.01
N VAL A 330 -14.56 2.23 -0.67
CA VAL A 330 -15.85 2.92 -0.54
C VAL A 330 -16.38 2.93 0.90
N GLU A 331 -16.07 1.89 1.67
CA GLU A 331 -16.49 1.75 3.06
C GLU A 331 -15.96 2.90 3.94
N THR A 332 -14.72 3.36 3.68
CA THR A 332 -14.11 4.47 4.42
C THR A 332 -14.82 5.80 4.14
N VAL A 333 -15.39 5.94 2.94
CA VAL A 333 -16.18 7.10 2.52
C VAL A 333 -17.58 7.04 3.13
N GLU A 334 -18.24 5.87 3.10
CA GLU A 334 -19.58 5.64 3.63
C GLU A 334 -19.66 5.97 5.14
N VAL A 335 -18.65 5.55 5.92
CA VAL A 335 -18.58 5.88 7.35
C VAL A 335 -18.02 7.26 7.63
N GLY A 336 -17.73 8.04 6.60
CA GLY A 336 -17.34 9.43 6.71
C GLY A 336 -15.91 9.69 7.19
N TRP A 337 -15.03 8.71 7.28
CA TRP A 337 -13.62 8.90 7.64
C TRP A 337 -12.75 9.34 6.46
N ASN A 338 -13.19 9.07 5.26
CA ASN A 338 -12.59 9.51 4.00
C ASN A 338 -13.57 10.34 3.20
N VAL A 339 -13.07 11.21 2.32
CA VAL A 339 -13.89 11.97 1.38
C VAL A 339 -13.13 12.19 0.09
N LEU A 340 -13.82 12.06 -1.03
CA LEU A 340 -13.24 12.28 -2.36
C LEU A 340 -13.28 13.78 -2.68
N ALA A 341 -12.12 14.32 -3.08
CA ALA A 341 -11.99 15.73 -3.47
C ALA A 341 -11.56 15.90 -4.94
N GLY A 342 -11.17 14.80 -5.60
CA GLY A 342 -10.56 14.93 -6.92
C GLY A 342 -9.28 15.78 -6.87
N ALA A 343 -9.08 16.57 -7.92
CA ALA A 343 -7.97 17.53 -8.00
C ALA A 343 -8.47 18.99 -7.92
N ASP A 344 -9.71 19.21 -7.48
CA ASP A 344 -10.29 20.54 -7.35
C ASP A 344 -9.70 21.29 -6.16
N ARG A 345 -8.98 22.39 -6.46
CA ARG A 345 -8.27 23.20 -5.46
C ARG A 345 -9.20 23.66 -4.33
N ASP A 346 -10.33 24.26 -4.68
CA ASP A 346 -11.20 24.91 -3.69
C ASP A 346 -11.91 23.86 -2.80
N GLN A 347 -12.24 22.71 -3.37
CA GLN A 347 -12.75 21.56 -2.63
C GLN A 347 -11.71 21.00 -1.66
N ILE A 348 -10.46 20.79 -2.10
CA ILE A 348 -9.37 20.30 -1.25
C ILE A 348 -9.12 21.26 -0.08
N VAL A 349 -9.02 22.57 -0.33
CA VAL A 349 -8.80 23.58 0.72
C VAL A 349 -9.95 23.57 1.72
N ARG A 350 -11.19 23.67 1.25
CA ARG A 350 -12.39 23.66 2.10
C ARG A 350 -12.43 22.41 3.00
N LEU A 351 -12.15 21.23 2.42
CA LEU A 351 -12.16 19.98 3.19
C LEU A 351 -11.02 19.93 4.22
N ALA A 352 -9.83 20.43 3.88
CA ALA A 352 -8.72 20.48 4.81
C ALA A 352 -8.98 21.37 6.04
N GLU A 353 -9.73 22.45 5.87
CA GLU A 353 -10.08 23.39 6.93
C GLU A 353 -11.22 22.87 7.82
N THR A 354 -12.24 22.26 7.21
CA THR A 354 -13.50 21.92 7.89
C THR A 354 -13.56 20.50 8.40
N ARG A 355 -12.68 19.60 7.90
CA ARG A 355 -12.76 18.18 8.21
C ARG A 355 -12.39 17.87 9.65
N THR A 356 -13.30 17.19 10.33
CA THR A 356 -13.12 16.64 11.68
C THR A 356 -13.41 15.14 11.67
N PRO A 357 -12.81 14.36 12.57
CA PRO A 357 -13.16 12.94 12.72
C PRO A 357 -14.65 12.77 12.98
N PRO A 358 -15.35 11.82 12.32
CA PRO A 358 -16.80 11.65 12.48
C PRO A 358 -17.22 10.95 13.78
N GLY A 359 -16.31 10.63 14.69
CA GLY A 359 -16.61 9.94 15.95
C GLY A 359 -16.23 8.48 15.91
N GLU A 360 -17.18 7.55 16.06
CA GLU A 360 -16.91 6.12 16.06
C GLU A 360 -16.30 5.64 14.74
N ARG A 361 -15.40 4.66 14.87
CA ARG A 361 -14.72 4.02 13.75
C ARG A 361 -15.07 2.53 13.73
N PRO A 362 -16.03 2.11 12.89
CA PRO A 362 -16.41 0.71 12.76
C PRO A 362 -15.25 -0.21 12.35
N ALA A 363 -15.30 -1.48 12.74
CA ALA A 363 -14.29 -2.47 12.34
C ALA A 363 -14.56 -2.99 10.92
N LEU A 364 -14.22 -2.20 9.90
CA LEU A 364 -14.50 -2.52 8.49
C LEU A 364 -13.59 -3.61 7.91
N PHE A 365 -12.37 -3.74 8.45
CA PHE A 365 -11.27 -4.52 7.86
C PHE A 365 -10.89 -5.74 8.70
N GLY A 366 -11.80 -6.25 9.53
CA GLY A 366 -11.54 -7.37 10.43
C GLY A 366 -11.00 -6.95 11.79
N ALA A 367 -10.47 -7.91 12.54
CA ALA A 367 -10.03 -7.76 13.91
C ALA A 367 -8.50 -7.72 14.11
N GLY A 368 -7.71 -7.66 13.03
CA GLY A 368 -6.26 -7.77 13.08
C GLY A 368 -5.75 -9.22 13.15
N ASP A 369 -6.52 -10.13 12.59
CA ASP A 369 -6.22 -11.58 12.52
C ASP A 369 -6.32 -12.12 11.07
N ALA A 370 -6.30 -11.24 10.07
CA ALA A 370 -6.48 -11.58 8.67
C ALA A 370 -5.38 -12.52 8.15
N ALA A 371 -4.13 -12.28 8.52
CA ALA A 371 -3.01 -13.14 8.14
C ALA A 371 -3.15 -14.55 8.74
N LYS A 372 -3.57 -14.65 10.01
CA LYS A 372 -3.86 -15.94 10.66
C LYS A 372 -4.97 -16.70 9.92
N ARG A 373 -6.10 -16.02 9.64
CA ARG A 373 -7.23 -16.63 8.89
C ARG A 373 -6.82 -17.04 7.48
N THR A 374 -5.96 -16.27 6.81
CA THR A 374 -5.39 -16.64 5.52
C THR A 374 -4.67 -17.99 5.59
N ILE A 375 -3.83 -18.21 6.62
CA ILE A 375 -3.13 -19.47 6.82
C ILE A 375 -4.07 -20.62 7.21
N GLU A 376 -5.07 -20.35 8.03
CA GLU A 376 -6.10 -21.37 8.38
C GLU A 376 -6.87 -21.85 7.14
N VAL A 377 -7.24 -20.95 6.23
CA VAL A 377 -7.91 -21.28 4.96
C VAL A 377 -6.99 -22.08 4.03
N LEU A 378 -5.70 -21.73 3.95
CA LEU A 378 -4.73 -22.45 3.10
C LEU A 378 -4.39 -23.83 3.63
N ALA A 379 -4.47 -24.04 4.95
CA ALA A 379 -4.12 -25.29 5.61
C ALA A 379 -5.32 -26.27 5.76
N ALA A 380 -6.54 -25.82 5.43
CA ALA A 380 -7.76 -26.62 5.50
C ALA A 380 -7.90 -27.57 4.31
#